data_18bff388347f6553c69e78a9f053bd22
#
_entry.id   18bff388347f6553c69e78a9f053bd22
#
_cell.length_a   1.000
_cell.length_b   1.000
_cell.length_c   1.000
_cell.angle_alpha   90.00
_cell.angle_beta   90.00
_cell.angle_gamma   90.00
#
_symmetry.space_group_name_H-M   'P 1'
#
loop_
_entity.id
_entity.type
_entity.pdbx_description
1 polymer ?
#
loop_
_entity_poly.entity_id
_entity_poly.type
_entity_poly.pdbx_seq_one_letter_code
_entity_poly.pdbx_strand_id
1 'polypeptide(L)' 'MEKTVTIKLVKSPIAHPKYQRDTLKALGLSKIGQTVTKVDNAAIRGMIKTVSHLVTVVEA' A
#
# COMPACT_ATOMS: atom_id res chain seq x y z
N MET A 1 -20.57 1.06 9.64
CA MET A 1 -19.55 0.02 9.56
C MET A 1 -18.42 0.51 8.66
N GLU A 2 -17.22 0.33 9.12
CA GLU A 2 -16.05 0.76 8.36
C GLU A 2 -15.68 -0.30 7.33
N LYS A 3 -15.40 0.16 6.12
CA LYS A 3 -14.84 -0.71 5.10
C LYS A 3 -13.34 -0.75 5.25
N THR A 4 -12.75 -1.89 4.99
CA THR A 4 -11.30 -2.06 5.01
C THR A 4 -10.83 -2.54 3.66
N VAL A 5 -9.57 -2.25 3.36
CA VAL A 5 -8.90 -2.76 2.17
C VAL A 5 -7.64 -3.50 2.60
N THR A 6 -7.36 -4.60 1.95
CA THR A 6 -6.13 -5.35 2.15
C THR A 6 -5.21 -5.05 0.97
N ILE A 7 -3.99 -4.67 1.28
CA ILE A 7 -3.01 -4.26 0.28
C ILE A 7 -1.81 -5.20 0.37
N LYS A 8 -1.38 -5.69 -0.77
CA LYS A 8 -0.23 -6.58 -0.87
C LYS A 8 0.87 -5.91 -1.66
N LEU A 9 2.09 -5.91 -1.12
CA LEU A 9 3.25 -5.39 -1.84
C LEU A 9 3.75 -6.46 -2.81
N VAL A 10 3.70 -6.15 -4.10
CA VAL A 10 4.05 -7.11 -5.15
C VAL A 10 5.36 -6.79 -5.86
N LYS A 11 5.88 -5.58 -5.71
CA LYS A 11 7.16 -5.18 -6.31
C LYS A 11 8.07 -4.53 -5.29
N SER A 12 9.39 -4.70 -5.48
CA SER A 12 10.35 -4.11 -4.57
C SER A 12 10.35 -2.57 -4.67
N PRO A 13 10.35 -1.87 -3.54
CA PRO A 13 10.41 -0.41 -3.54
C PRO A 13 11.83 0.15 -3.74
N ILE A 14 12.85 -0.71 -3.79
CA ILE A 14 14.25 -0.28 -3.78
C ILE A 14 14.61 0.62 -4.96
N ALA A 15 14.06 0.33 -6.14
CA ALA A 15 14.37 1.07 -7.36
C ALA A 15 13.46 2.29 -7.60
N HIS A 16 12.65 2.65 -6.61
CA HIS A 16 11.65 3.71 -6.75
C HIS A 16 11.98 4.94 -5.90
N PRO A 17 11.40 6.11 -6.23
CA PRO A 17 11.66 7.33 -5.48
C PRO A 17 11.36 7.21 -4.00
N LYS A 18 12.07 8.00 -3.21
CA LYS A 18 11.93 7.95 -1.75
C LYS A 18 10.49 8.20 -1.29
N TYR A 19 9.76 9.12 -1.93
CA TYR A 19 8.39 9.41 -1.51
C TYR A 19 7.48 8.20 -1.62
N GLN A 20 7.70 7.35 -2.62
CA GLN A 20 6.93 6.12 -2.77
C GLN A 20 7.30 5.12 -1.67
N ARG A 21 8.58 5.02 -1.36
CA ARG A 21 9.03 4.17 -0.26
C ARG A 21 8.49 4.63 1.07
N ASP A 22 8.45 5.94 1.30
CA ASP A 22 7.89 6.51 2.52
C ASP A 22 6.38 6.24 2.61
N THR A 23 5.67 6.33 1.49
CA THR A 23 4.25 6.00 1.44
C THR A 23 4.01 4.54 1.80
N LEU A 24 4.83 3.63 1.29
CA LEU A 24 4.73 2.20 1.64
C LEU A 24 4.98 1.99 3.12
N LYS A 25 5.95 2.69 3.70
CA LYS A 25 6.20 2.62 5.14
C LYS A 25 5.00 3.10 5.94
N ALA A 26 4.38 4.19 5.50
CA ALA A 26 3.17 4.70 6.17
C ALA A 26 2.03 3.70 6.10
N LEU A 27 1.97 2.89 5.05
CA LEU A 27 0.99 1.82 4.92
C LEU A 27 1.38 0.57 5.73
N GLY A 28 2.64 0.48 6.14
CA GLY A 28 3.12 -0.68 6.88
C GLY A 28 3.70 -1.78 5.99
N LEU A 29 3.97 -1.46 4.73
CA LEU A 29 4.54 -2.43 3.77
C LEU A 29 6.03 -2.19 3.61
N SER A 30 6.84 -3.18 3.92
CA SER A 30 8.30 -3.05 3.82
C SER A 30 8.93 -4.16 3.00
N LYS A 31 8.24 -5.28 2.80
CA LYS A 31 8.79 -6.43 2.07
C LYS A 31 7.81 -6.94 1.03
N ILE A 32 8.33 -7.45 -0.07
CA ILE A 32 7.50 -8.08 -1.11
C ILE A 32 6.74 -9.25 -0.50
N GLY A 33 5.47 -9.35 -0.85
CA GLY A 33 4.60 -10.40 -0.33
C GLY A 33 3.92 -10.06 0.98
N GLN A 34 4.30 -8.96 1.62
CA GLN A 34 3.67 -8.52 2.85
C GLN A 34 2.29 -7.94 2.55
N THR A 35 1.34 -8.21 3.43
CA THR A 35 -0.01 -7.68 3.32
C THR A 35 -0.38 -6.88 4.55
N VAL A 36 -1.19 -5.85 4.37
CA VAL A 36 -1.75 -5.08 5.48
C VAL A 36 -3.20 -4.78 5.19
N THR A 37 -3.99 -4.65 6.25
CA THR A 37 -5.38 -4.23 6.18
C THR A 37 -5.51 -2.84 6.77
N LYS A 38 -6.09 -1.92 6.02
CA LYS A 38 -6.29 -0.54 6.45
C LYS A 38 -7.74 -0.14 6.24
N VAL A 39 -8.16 0.87 6.99
CA VAL A 39 -9.49 1.44 6.80
C VAL A 39 -9.58 2.10 5.42
N ASP A 40 -10.66 1.82 4.71
CA ASP A 40 -10.89 2.40 3.38
C ASP A 40 -11.38 3.85 3.53
N ASN A 41 -10.48 4.80 3.43
CA ASN A 41 -10.80 6.21 3.46
C ASN A 41 -10.00 6.97 2.39
N ALA A 42 -10.28 8.25 2.23
CA ALA A 42 -9.64 9.05 1.19
C ALA A 42 -8.11 9.11 1.35
N ALA A 43 -7.61 9.20 2.59
CA ALA A 43 -6.18 9.27 2.83
C ALA A 43 -5.48 7.96 2.41
N ILE A 44 -6.06 6.82 2.78
CA ILE A 44 -5.49 5.52 2.42
C ILE A 44 -5.58 5.28 0.92
N ARG A 45 -6.70 5.65 0.30
CA ARG A 45 -6.85 5.53 -1.16
C ARG A 45 -5.82 6.38 -1.90
N GLY A 46 -5.53 7.58 -1.40
CA GLY A 46 -4.51 8.44 -1.98
C GLY A 46 -3.13 7.81 -1.90
N MET A 47 -2.79 7.19 -0.78
CA MET A 47 -1.53 6.47 -0.62
C MET A 47 -1.44 5.28 -1.57
N ILE A 48 -2.51 4.50 -1.68
CA ILE A 48 -2.56 3.36 -2.60
C ILE A 48 -2.35 3.82 -4.04
N LYS A 49 -2.99 4.90 -4.43
CA LYS A 49 -2.85 5.45 -5.77
C LYS A 49 -1.41 5.85 -6.07
N THR A 50 -0.74 6.44 -5.10
CA THR A 50 0.65 6.88 -5.25
C THR A 50 1.58 5.69 -5.55
N VAL A 51 1.30 4.54 -4.96
CA VAL A 51 2.14 3.35 -5.12
C VAL A 51 1.41 2.21 -5.84
N SER A 52 0.37 2.53 -6.61
CA SER A 52 -0.48 1.51 -7.24
C SER A 52 0.29 0.56 -8.15
N HIS A 53 1.39 1.01 -8.71
CA HIS A 53 2.24 0.16 -9.56
C HIS A 53 3.14 -0.78 -8.76
N LEU A 54 3.18 -0.62 -7.45
CA LEU A 54 3.99 -1.45 -6.54
C LEU A 54 3.15 -2.43 -5.75
N VAL A 55 1.86 -2.15 -5.60
CA VAL A 55 0.98 -2.92 -4.73
C VAL A 55 -0.27 -3.39 -5.47
N THR A 56 -0.91 -4.40 -4.93
CA THR A 56 -2.19 -4.89 -5.40
C THR A 56 -3.19 -4.81 -4.26
N VAL A 57 -4.39 -4.32 -4.56
CA VAL A 57 -5.48 -4.34 -3.57
C VAL A 57 -6.13 -5.70 -3.63
N VAL A 58 -6.13 -6.38 -2.49
CA VAL A 58 -6.78 -7.68 -2.34
C VAL A 58 -8.06 -7.42 -1.57
N GLU A 59 -9.18 -7.60 -2.21
CA GLU A 59 -10.46 -7.44 -1.52
C GLU A 59 -10.77 -8.66 -0.67
N ALA A 60 -11.19 -8.36 0.54
CA ALA A 60 -11.58 -9.41 1.46
C ALA A 60 -12.93 -9.99 1.09
#